data_0bf5a5a1ed934cb09a98ff85da33de5c
#
_entry.id   0bf5a5a1ed934cb09a98ff85da33de5c
#
_cell.length_a   1.000
_cell.length_b   1.000
_cell.length_c   1.000
_cell.angle_alpha   90.00
_cell.angle_beta   90.00
_cell.angle_gamma   90.00
#
_symmetry.space_group_name_H-M   'P 1'
#
loop_
_entity.id
_entity.type
_entity.pdbx_description
1 polymer ?
#
loop_
_entity_poly.entity_id
_entity_poly.type
_entity_poly.pdbx_seq_one_letter_code
_entity_poly.pdbx_strand_id
1 'polypeptide(L)'
;MDKIAVLIPCYNEEKTIEKVVRDAKAALPEAVIYVYNNNSTDRTAELAEKAGAVVRQEYKQGKGNVIRRMFQEVDALCYIMVDGDDTYPMENAREMADLVLELSLIHI
;
A
#
# COMPACT_ATOMS: atom_id res chain seq x y z
N MET A 1 -4.12 -14.13 -7.32
CA MET A 1 -3.16 -13.04 -7.57
C MET A 1 -3.92 -11.74 -7.80
N ASP A 2 -3.54 -10.68 -7.11
CA ASP A 2 -4.18 -9.37 -7.27
C ASP A 2 -3.71 -8.72 -8.57
N LYS A 3 -4.59 -7.97 -9.23
CA LYS A 3 -4.21 -7.20 -10.40
C LYS A 3 -3.30 -6.05 -10.01
N ILE A 4 -3.72 -5.27 -9.01
CA ILE A 4 -2.95 -4.15 -8.46
C ILE A 4 -2.92 -4.27 -6.95
N ALA A 5 -1.74 -4.19 -6.36
CA ALA A 5 -1.56 -4.13 -4.91
C ALA A 5 -0.91 -2.79 -4.56
N VAL A 6 -1.57 -2.02 -3.69
CA VAL A 6 -0.99 -0.81 -3.12
C VAL A 6 -0.38 -1.18 -1.78
N LEU A 7 0.91 -0.93 -1.62
CA LEU A 7 1.67 -1.33 -0.43
C LEU A 7 2.08 -0.08 0.34
N ILE A 8 1.62 0.03 1.58
CA ILE A 8 1.84 1.22 2.41
C ILE A 8 2.57 0.81 3.69
N PRO A 9 3.89 1.02 3.76
CA PRO A 9 4.62 0.80 5.01
C PRO A 9 4.34 1.96 5.97
N CYS A 10 4.04 1.65 7.23
CA CYS A 10 3.65 2.64 8.22
C CYS A 10 4.38 2.49 9.54
N TYR A 11 4.76 3.63 10.11
CA TYR A 11 5.23 3.71 11.48
C TYR A 11 4.75 5.02 12.08
N ASN A 12 3.78 4.94 13.03
CA ASN A 12 3.21 6.11 13.70
C ASN A 12 2.66 7.17 12.73
N GLU A 13 1.77 6.72 11.83
CA GLU A 13 1.17 7.56 10.79
C GLU A 13 -0.33 7.81 11.05
N GLU A 14 -0.78 7.82 12.31
CA GLU A 14 -2.22 7.90 12.63
C GLU A 14 -2.91 9.15 12.07
N LYS A 15 -2.18 10.25 11.88
CA LYS A 15 -2.76 11.51 11.39
C LYS A 15 -3.06 11.49 9.91
N THR A 16 -2.37 10.64 9.14
CA THR A 16 -2.44 10.65 7.67
C THR A 16 -2.92 9.36 7.06
N ILE A 17 -2.79 8.23 7.76
CA ILE A 17 -3.02 6.90 7.16
C ILE A 17 -4.45 6.72 6.63
N GLU A 18 -5.45 7.22 7.32
CA GLU A 18 -6.83 7.08 6.87
C GLU A 18 -7.05 7.78 5.53
N LYS A 19 -6.52 8.99 5.39
CA LYS A 19 -6.61 9.75 4.15
C LYS A 19 -5.85 9.04 3.02
N VAL A 20 -4.64 8.56 3.30
CA VAL A 20 -3.83 7.86 2.30
C VAL A 20 -4.56 6.63 1.78
N VAL A 21 -5.15 5.82 2.66
CA VAL A 21 -5.91 4.63 2.26
C VAL A 21 -7.13 5.01 1.42
N ARG A 22 -7.87 6.03 1.85
CA ARG A 22 -9.06 6.48 1.12
C ARG A 22 -8.72 7.03 -0.25
N ASP A 23 -7.65 7.82 -0.35
CA ASP A 23 -7.19 8.37 -1.63
C ASP A 23 -6.75 7.24 -2.58
N ALA A 24 -6.06 6.24 -2.06
CA ALA A 24 -5.65 5.09 -2.86
C ALA A 24 -6.86 4.31 -3.37
N LYS A 25 -7.87 4.10 -2.55
CA LYS A 25 -9.09 3.41 -2.96
C LYS A 25 -9.86 4.19 -4.01
N ALA A 26 -9.91 5.51 -3.88
CA ALA A 26 -10.60 6.36 -4.85
C ALA A 26 -9.89 6.35 -6.21
N ALA A 27 -8.56 6.39 -6.20
CA ALA A 27 -7.77 6.39 -7.45
C ALA A 27 -7.70 5.02 -8.11
N LEU A 28 -7.68 3.96 -7.30
CA LEU A 28 -7.50 2.58 -7.78
C LEU A 28 -8.55 1.66 -7.13
N PRO A 29 -9.83 1.77 -7.54
CA PRO A 29 -10.90 1.00 -6.89
C PRO A 29 -10.76 -0.51 -7.05
N GLU A 30 -10.04 -0.98 -8.07
CA GLU A 30 -9.79 -2.40 -8.28
C GLU A 30 -8.60 -2.94 -7.48
N ALA A 31 -7.81 -2.06 -6.86
CA ALA A 31 -6.61 -2.46 -6.12
C ALA A 31 -6.95 -3.00 -4.74
N VAL A 32 -6.11 -3.89 -4.24
CA VAL A 32 -6.10 -4.27 -2.83
C VAL A 32 -5.09 -3.39 -2.12
N ILE A 33 -5.52 -2.74 -1.03
CA ILE A 33 -4.67 -1.83 -0.27
C ILE A 33 -4.14 -2.58 0.94
N TYR A 34 -2.82 -2.72 1.03
CA TYR A 34 -2.15 -3.37 2.15
C TYR A 34 -1.40 -2.32 2.96
N VAL A 35 -1.68 -2.25 4.25
CA VAL A 35 -0.95 -1.41 5.19
C VAL A 35 -0.08 -2.31 6.06
N TYR A 36 1.22 -2.13 5.99
CA TYR A 36 2.16 -2.86 6.82
C TYR A 36 2.59 -2.01 8.00
N ASN A 37 2.13 -2.40 9.18
CA ASN A 37 2.41 -1.69 10.42
C ASN A 37 3.72 -2.21 11.02
N ASN A 38 4.70 -1.33 11.15
CA ASN A 38 6.02 -1.68 11.69
C ASN A 38 6.15 -1.18 13.13
N ASN A 39 5.38 -1.81 14.02
CA ASN A 39 5.40 -1.53 15.47
C ASN A 39 4.94 -0.12 15.83
N SER A 40 3.93 0.42 15.18
CA SER A 40 3.34 1.69 15.58
C SER A 40 2.79 1.62 16.99
N THR A 41 3.02 2.66 17.78
CA THR A 41 2.52 2.78 19.15
C THR A 41 1.24 3.60 19.24
N ASP A 42 0.80 4.15 18.12
CA ASP A 42 -0.42 4.95 18.01
C ASP A 42 -1.56 4.14 17.37
N ARG A 43 -2.57 4.81 16.84
CA ARG A 43 -3.76 4.17 16.26
C ARG A 43 -3.64 3.89 14.76
N THR A 44 -2.43 3.87 14.21
CA THR A 44 -2.19 3.68 12.77
C THR A 44 -2.89 2.44 12.23
N ALA A 45 -2.66 1.29 12.84
CA ALA A 45 -3.24 0.02 12.37
C ALA A 45 -4.77 0.03 12.43
N GLU A 46 -5.33 0.53 13.53
CA GLU A 46 -6.77 0.61 13.70
C GLU A 46 -7.43 1.50 12.65
N LEU A 47 -6.86 2.68 12.42
CA LEU A 47 -7.41 3.62 11.44
C LEU A 47 -7.28 3.11 10.01
N ALA A 48 -6.19 2.43 9.70
CA ALA A 48 -5.99 1.83 8.37
C ALA A 48 -7.04 0.75 8.09
N GLU A 49 -7.27 -0.13 9.06
CA GLU A 49 -8.28 -1.18 8.94
C GLU A 49 -9.67 -0.59 8.79
N LYS A 50 -9.99 0.43 9.57
CA LYS A 50 -11.27 1.14 9.51
C LYS A 50 -11.50 1.80 8.14
N ALA A 51 -10.44 2.27 7.51
CA ALA A 51 -10.52 2.88 6.18
C ALA A 51 -10.67 1.83 5.06
N GLY A 52 -10.52 0.55 5.38
CA GLY A 52 -10.73 -0.55 4.45
C GLY A 52 -9.47 -1.20 3.91
N ALA A 53 -8.31 -0.96 4.50
CA ALA A 53 -7.08 -1.62 4.11
C ALA A 53 -6.95 -2.99 4.76
N VAL A 54 -6.19 -3.87 4.14
CA VAL A 54 -5.73 -5.11 4.76
C VAL A 54 -4.50 -4.77 5.58
N VAL A 55 -4.58 -4.89 6.90
CA VAL A 55 -3.49 -4.53 7.80
C VAL A 55 -2.69 -5.77 8.17
N ARG A 56 -1.38 -5.70 8.00
CA ARG A 56 -0.44 -6.77 8.38
C ARG A 56 0.67 -6.19 9.22
N GLN A 57 1.36 -7.05 9.96
CA GLN A 57 2.39 -6.64 10.90
C GLN A 57 3.76 -7.11 10.45
N GLU A 58 4.77 -6.27 10.65
CA GLU A 58 6.17 -6.66 10.62
C GLU A 58 6.81 -6.26 11.95
N TYR A 59 7.18 -7.24 12.75
CA TYR A 59 7.70 -6.99 14.10
C TYR A 59 9.18 -6.63 14.13
N LYS A 60 9.91 -6.90 13.06
CA LYS A 60 11.31 -6.51 12.97
C LYS A 60 11.39 -5.07 12.48
N GLN A 61 11.88 -4.17 13.35
CA GLN A 61 11.90 -2.75 13.06
C GLN A 61 12.80 -2.44 11.86
N GLY A 62 12.33 -1.57 10.98
CA GLY A 62 13.06 -1.11 9.83
C GLY A 62 12.29 -1.26 8.53
N LYS A 63 12.34 -0.22 7.69
CA LYS A 63 11.60 -0.18 6.43
C LYS A 63 12.00 -1.31 5.47
N GLY A 64 13.29 -1.68 5.44
CA GLY A 64 13.77 -2.79 4.62
C GLY A 64 13.14 -4.12 4.98
N ASN A 65 12.88 -4.36 6.26
CA ASN A 65 12.22 -5.58 6.71
C ASN A 65 10.75 -5.60 6.30
N VAL A 66 10.09 -4.45 6.34
CA VAL A 66 8.71 -4.30 5.88
C VAL A 66 8.61 -4.61 4.38
N ILE A 67 9.48 -4.03 3.58
CA ILE A 67 9.49 -4.23 2.12
C ILE A 67 9.74 -5.70 1.79
N ARG A 68 10.65 -6.35 2.50
CA ARG A 68 10.92 -7.77 2.29
C ARG A 68 9.68 -8.62 2.53
N ARG A 69 8.96 -8.36 3.63
CA ARG A 69 7.74 -9.09 3.95
C ARG A 69 6.64 -8.85 2.92
N MET A 70 6.50 -7.61 2.45
CA MET A 70 5.54 -7.29 1.41
C MET A 70 5.71 -8.19 0.18
N PHE A 71 6.93 -8.30 -0.33
CA PHE A 71 7.19 -9.10 -1.51
C PHE A 71 7.14 -10.60 -1.26
N GLN A 72 7.26 -11.04 -0.01
CA GLN A 72 7.07 -12.44 0.34
C GLN A 72 5.60 -12.84 0.42
N GLU A 73 4.74 -11.93 0.85
CA GLU A 73 3.34 -12.24 1.17
C GLU A 73 2.35 -11.81 0.10
N VAL A 74 2.65 -10.76 -0.66
CA VAL A 74 1.71 -10.18 -1.62
C VAL A 74 2.09 -10.58 -3.03
N ASP A 75 1.13 -11.15 -3.77
CA ASP A 75 1.31 -11.55 -5.16
C ASP A 75 0.38 -10.71 -6.03
N ALA A 76 0.94 -9.92 -6.93
CA ALA A 76 0.18 -9.02 -7.79
C ALA A 76 0.88 -8.81 -9.13
N LEU A 77 0.11 -8.40 -10.14
CA LEU A 77 0.67 -8.02 -11.44
C LEU A 77 1.35 -6.66 -11.39
N CYS A 78 0.83 -5.75 -10.57
CA CYS A 78 1.37 -4.41 -10.41
C CYS A 78 1.45 -4.07 -8.93
N TYR A 79 2.61 -3.60 -8.49
CA TYR A 79 2.82 -3.13 -7.11
C TYR A 79 3.02 -1.63 -7.13
N ILE A 80 2.28 -0.93 -6.27
CA ILE A 80 2.44 0.52 -6.08
C ILE A 80 2.77 0.75 -4.62
N MET A 81 3.95 1.29 -4.35
CA MET A 81 4.38 1.58 -2.99
C MET A 81 4.15 3.06 -2.69
N VAL A 82 3.46 3.35 -1.59
CA VAL A 82 3.11 4.70 -1.18
C VAL A 82 3.48 4.87 0.29
N ASP A 83 4.09 5.99 0.63
CA ASP A 83 4.38 6.31 2.03
C ASP A 83 3.09 6.69 2.77
N GLY A 84 3.02 6.32 4.06
CA GLY A 84 1.85 6.61 4.89
C GLY A 84 1.72 8.06 5.34
N ASP A 85 2.63 8.94 4.93
CA ASP A 85 2.67 10.34 5.33
C ASP A 85 1.96 11.30 4.36
N ASP A 86 1.24 10.78 3.38
CA ASP A 86 0.41 11.56 2.46
C ASP A 86 1.20 12.49 1.52
N THR A 87 2.40 12.09 1.11
CA THR A 87 3.22 12.92 0.22
C THR A 87 3.09 12.57 -1.26
N TYR A 88 2.37 11.51 -1.60
CA TYR A 88 2.29 11.01 -2.97
C TYR A 88 0.98 11.44 -3.65
N PRO A 89 1.04 12.06 -4.86
CA PRO A 89 -0.17 12.40 -5.62
C PRO A 89 -0.79 11.15 -6.25
N MET A 90 -1.87 10.65 -5.66
CA MET A 90 -2.48 9.38 -6.04
C MET A 90 -3.11 9.38 -7.43
N GLU A 91 -3.49 10.54 -7.96
CA GLU A 91 -4.01 10.62 -9.33
C GLU A 91 -2.99 10.17 -10.38
N ASN A 92 -1.69 10.33 -10.11
CA ASN A 92 -0.64 9.84 -11.00
C ASN A 92 -0.46 8.33 -10.91
N ALA A 93 -0.85 7.73 -9.79
CA ALA A 93 -0.73 6.28 -9.59
C ALA A 93 -1.61 5.50 -10.56
N ARG A 94 -2.81 6.01 -10.87
CA ARG A 94 -3.72 5.35 -11.82
C ARG A 94 -3.09 5.22 -13.21
N GLU A 95 -2.52 6.29 -13.70
CA GLU A 95 -1.88 6.34 -15.00
C GLU A 95 -0.66 5.41 -15.05
N MET A 96 0.16 5.43 -14.02
CA MET A 96 1.33 4.56 -13.91
C MET A 96 0.96 3.10 -13.84
N ALA A 97 -0.09 2.76 -13.08
CA ALA A 97 -0.57 1.38 -12.96
C ALA A 97 -1.05 0.84 -14.30
N ASP A 98 -1.81 1.63 -15.04
CA ASP A 98 -2.31 1.23 -16.35
C ASP A 98 -1.16 0.97 -17.33
N LEU A 99 -0.13 1.81 -17.29
CA LEU A 99 1.04 1.64 -18.14
C LEU A 99 1.82 0.37 -17.79
N VAL A 100 2.03 0.10 -16.49
CA VAL A 100 2.75 -1.10 -16.04
C VAL A 100 1.99 -2.37 -16.44
N LEU A 101 0.67 -2.39 -16.27
CA LEU A 101 -0.15 -3.53 -16.63
C LEU A 101 -0.11 -3.80 -18.13
N GLU A 102 -0.13 -2.74 -18.94
CA GLU A 102 -0.03 -2.85 -20.39
C GLU A 102 1.31 -3.44 -20.81
N LEU A 103 2.41 -2.97 -20.22
CA LEU A 103 3.75 -3.49 -20.51
C LEU A 103 3.90 -4.95 -20.05
N SER A 104 3.31 -5.31 -18.92
CA SER A 104 3.36 -6.68 -18.42
C SER A 104 2.65 -7.65 -19.37
N LEU A 105 1.55 -7.23 -19.97
CA LEU A 105 0.81 -8.03 -20.93
C LEU A 105 1.61 -8.24 -22.23
N ILE A 106 2.42 -7.26 -22.60
CA ILE A 106 3.28 -7.35 -23.79
C ILE A 106 4.43 -8.33 -23.58
N HIS A 107 4.93 -8.45 -22.37
CA HIS A 107 6.10 -9.24 -22.04
C HIS A 107 5.79 -10.67 -21.57
N ILE A 108 4.54 -11.04 -21.48
CA ILE A 108 4.13 -12.40 -21.14
C ILE A 108 4.22 -13.31 -22.37
#